data_9d19a45ba862de68a4b2a945767d4c22
#
_entry.id   9d19a45ba862de68a4b2a945767d4c22
#
_cell.length_a   1.000
_cell.length_b   1.000
_cell.length_c   1.000
_cell.angle_alpha   90.00
_cell.angle_beta   90.00
_cell.angle_gamma   90.00
#
_symmetry.space_group_name_H-M   'P 1'
#
loop_
_entity.id
_entity.type
_entity.pdbx_description
1 polymer ?
#
loop_
_entity_poly.entity_id
_entity_poly.type
_entity_poly.pdbx_seq_one_letter_code
_entity_poly.pdbx_strand_id
1 'polypeptide(L)'
;EGKLRCIGSTTYDEFRNHFEKDRALARRFQKVDIKEPSLDECVDILKGLQPHYEKHHNVRYSSSSLRAAVELSARHVQDRLLPDKAIDVMDEAGASVRLRPGFKSGSSVSRQDVERIVARMAGIPARTVSGKERDRLKTLKDDLGSVLFGQDEAVDIVTRAILRSRAGLGRTDRPAGSFLFYGPTGVGKTELAKQLAERMGVAFLRFDMSEYMEKHAVSRLIGAPPGYVGFDQGGLLTEAVRKAPYSVVL
;
A
#
# COMPACT_ATOMS: atom_id res chain seq x y z
N GLU A 1 -16.51 20.98 -40.37
CA GLU A 1 -15.55 21.57 -39.42
C GLU A 1 -16.29 22.58 -38.54
N GLY A 2 -16.09 22.51 -37.20
CA GLY A 2 -16.73 23.43 -36.25
C GLY A 2 -18.15 23.05 -35.75
N LYS A 3 -18.70 21.93 -36.23
CA LYS A 3 -20.05 21.48 -35.83
C LYS A 3 -20.06 20.55 -34.60
N LEU A 4 -18.90 19.97 -34.21
CA LEU A 4 -18.80 19.07 -33.07
C LEU A 4 -18.03 19.75 -31.92
N ARG A 5 -18.64 19.80 -30.74
CA ARG A 5 -17.96 20.16 -29.49
C ARG A 5 -17.63 18.88 -28.75
N CYS A 6 -16.37 18.68 -28.40
CA CYS A 6 -15.90 17.46 -27.73
C CYS A 6 -15.17 17.83 -26.43
N ILE A 7 -15.48 17.11 -25.36
CA ILE A 7 -14.73 17.10 -24.10
C ILE A 7 -14.23 15.68 -23.94
N GLY A 8 -12.92 15.50 -23.83
CA GLY A 8 -12.28 14.21 -23.58
C GLY A 8 -11.65 14.19 -22.19
N SER A 9 -11.70 13.06 -21.51
CA SER A 9 -10.98 12.81 -20.28
C SER A 9 -9.98 11.68 -20.51
N THR A 10 -8.79 11.81 -19.93
CA THR A 10 -7.71 10.82 -20.05
C THR A 10 -6.79 10.93 -18.83
N THR A 11 -5.96 9.93 -18.60
CA THR A 11 -4.92 9.96 -17.57
C THR A 11 -3.66 10.68 -18.07
N TYR A 12 -2.78 11.09 -17.15
CA TYR A 12 -1.48 11.72 -17.55
C TYR A 12 -0.63 10.79 -18.42
N ASP A 13 -0.61 9.50 -18.12
CA ASP A 13 0.19 8.52 -18.85
C ASP A 13 -0.39 8.27 -20.24
N GLU A 14 -1.69 8.11 -20.38
CA GLU A 14 -2.35 7.96 -21.67
C GLU A 14 -2.21 9.22 -22.52
N PHE A 15 -2.38 10.41 -21.92
CA PHE A 15 -2.16 11.68 -22.60
C PHE A 15 -0.76 11.76 -23.19
N ARG A 16 0.27 11.45 -22.38
CA ARG A 16 1.68 11.46 -22.81
C ARG A 16 1.97 10.40 -23.87
N ASN A 17 1.45 9.19 -23.66
CA ASN A 17 1.80 8.05 -24.53
C ASN A 17 1.07 8.05 -25.86
N HIS A 18 -0.13 8.57 -25.91
CA HIS A 18 -1.00 8.50 -27.08
C HIS A 18 -1.33 9.88 -27.65
N PHE A 19 -1.75 10.83 -26.83
CA PHE A 19 -2.29 12.10 -27.29
C PHE A 19 -1.20 13.11 -27.69
N GLU A 20 -0.14 13.27 -26.92
CA GLU A 20 0.98 14.18 -27.24
C GLU A 20 1.73 13.79 -28.50
N LYS A 21 1.74 12.50 -28.84
CA LYS A 21 2.38 12.00 -30.06
C LYS A 21 1.64 12.42 -31.32
N ASP A 22 0.33 12.63 -31.23
CA ASP A 22 -0.48 13.14 -32.34
C ASP A 22 -0.58 14.67 -32.29
N ARG A 23 0.36 15.32 -32.97
CA ARG A 23 0.41 16.80 -33.06
C ARG A 23 -0.86 17.42 -33.65
N ALA A 24 -1.59 16.70 -34.49
CA ALA A 24 -2.81 17.22 -35.12
C ALA A 24 -3.97 17.27 -34.14
N LEU A 25 -4.10 16.28 -33.28
CA LEU A 25 -5.06 16.26 -32.18
C LEU A 25 -4.68 17.25 -31.07
N ALA A 26 -3.43 17.25 -30.63
CA ALA A 26 -2.95 18.11 -29.55
C ALA A 26 -3.21 19.61 -29.80
N ARG A 27 -3.11 20.06 -31.06
CA ARG A 27 -3.38 21.47 -31.44
C ARG A 27 -4.87 21.86 -31.42
N ARG A 28 -5.77 20.88 -31.43
CA ARG A 28 -7.23 21.11 -31.51
C ARG A 28 -7.93 21.10 -30.15
N PHE A 29 -7.22 20.67 -29.12
CA PHE A 29 -7.75 20.58 -27.76
C PHE A 29 -7.00 21.50 -26.81
N GLN A 30 -7.74 22.18 -25.96
CA GLN A 30 -7.17 22.92 -24.84
C GLN A 30 -6.94 21.94 -23.69
N LYS A 31 -5.70 21.83 -23.22
CA LYS A 31 -5.36 21.03 -22.05
C LYS A 31 -5.85 21.72 -20.78
N VAL A 32 -6.59 20.99 -19.96
CA VAL A 32 -7.03 21.40 -18.65
C VAL A 32 -6.54 20.38 -17.65
N ASP A 33 -5.62 20.78 -16.78
CA ASP A 33 -5.06 19.90 -15.76
C ASP A 33 -6.01 19.85 -14.54
N ILE A 34 -6.45 18.65 -14.19
CA ILE A 34 -7.24 18.39 -12.97
C ILE A 34 -6.30 17.72 -11.97
N LYS A 35 -5.98 18.45 -10.90
CA LYS A 35 -5.04 17.99 -9.88
C LYS A 35 -5.74 17.14 -8.80
N GLU A 36 -4.96 16.31 -8.14
CA GLU A 36 -5.39 15.59 -6.94
C GLU A 36 -5.75 16.61 -5.84
N PRO A 37 -6.90 16.44 -5.16
CA PRO A 37 -7.30 17.33 -4.07
C PRO A 37 -6.38 17.17 -2.85
N SER A 38 -6.27 18.22 -2.05
CA SER A 38 -5.66 18.17 -0.72
C SER A 38 -6.45 17.29 0.24
N LEU A 39 -5.86 16.92 1.37
CA LEU A 39 -6.52 16.08 2.37
C LEU A 39 -7.81 16.74 2.91
N ASP A 40 -7.79 18.05 3.16
CA ASP A 40 -8.97 18.76 3.69
C ASP A 40 -10.07 18.90 2.64
N GLU A 41 -9.74 19.23 1.39
CA GLU A 41 -10.68 19.21 0.27
C GLU A 41 -11.29 17.82 0.07
N CYS A 42 -10.49 16.77 0.21
CA CYS A 42 -10.98 15.39 0.12
C CYS A 42 -11.96 15.06 1.25
N VAL A 43 -11.71 15.52 2.47
CA VAL A 43 -12.67 15.38 3.58
C VAL A 43 -14.00 16.07 3.26
N ASP A 44 -13.97 17.25 2.64
CA ASP A 44 -15.19 17.97 2.26
C ASP A 44 -15.92 17.28 1.10
N ILE A 45 -15.20 16.68 0.14
CA ILE A 45 -15.78 15.80 -0.88
C ILE A 45 -16.51 14.61 -0.23
N LEU A 46 -15.89 13.93 0.72
CA LEU A 46 -16.50 12.80 1.42
C LEU A 46 -17.75 13.23 2.21
N LYS A 47 -17.74 14.39 2.86
CA LYS A 47 -18.92 14.96 3.52
C LYS A 47 -20.07 15.21 2.53
N GLY A 48 -19.76 15.71 1.33
CA GLY A 48 -20.74 15.91 0.26
C GLY A 48 -21.37 14.60 -0.20
N LEU A 49 -20.59 13.51 -0.25
CA LEU A 49 -21.04 12.17 -0.64
C LEU A 49 -21.72 11.39 0.51
N GLN A 50 -21.47 11.78 1.76
CA GLN A 50 -21.95 11.11 2.97
C GLN A 50 -23.44 10.75 2.93
N PRO A 51 -24.39 11.64 2.61
CA PRO A 51 -25.82 11.31 2.61
C PRO A 51 -26.18 10.20 1.63
N HIS A 52 -25.45 10.14 0.49
CA HIS A 52 -25.66 9.12 -0.52
C HIS A 52 -25.26 7.73 -0.02
N TYR A 53 -24.06 7.60 0.56
CA TYR A 53 -23.54 6.33 1.08
C TYR A 53 -24.27 5.91 2.36
N GLU A 54 -24.67 6.85 3.23
CA GLU A 54 -25.51 6.57 4.41
C GLU A 54 -26.84 5.93 4.03
N LYS A 55 -27.48 6.47 2.99
CA LYS A 55 -28.73 5.91 2.45
C LYS A 55 -28.51 4.56 1.80
N HIS A 56 -27.40 4.38 1.04
CA HIS A 56 -27.11 3.14 0.33
C HIS A 56 -26.85 1.97 1.29
N HIS A 57 -26.04 2.19 2.32
CA HIS A 57 -25.66 1.14 3.29
C HIS A 57 -26.54 1.09 4.54
N ASN A 58 -27.47 2.04 4.71
CA ASN A 58 -28.26 2.19 5.94
C ASN A 58 -27.40 2.38 7.21
N VAL A 59 -26.32 3.12 7.11
CA VAL A 59 -25.36 3.41 8.19
C VAL A 59 -25.25 4.91 8.44
N ARG A 60 -24.48 5.32 9.44
CA ARG A 60 -24.10 6.71 9.68
C ARG A 60 -22.58 6.82 9.78
N TYR A 61 -21.98 7.79 9.12
CA TYR A 61 -20.57 8.07 9.20
C TYR A 61 -20.29 9.18 10.21
N SER A 62 -19.37 8.94 11.15
CA SER A 62 -18.90 10.01 12.03
C SER A 62 -17.89 10.91 11.29
N SER A 63 -17.76 12.17 11.67
CA SER A 63 -16.75 13.07 11.10
C SER A 63 -15.32 12.53 11.30
N SER A 64 -15.09 11.80 12.40
CA SER A 64 -13.81 11.15 12.66
C SER A 64 -13.53 9.96 11.74
N SER A 65 -14.58 9.22 11.31
CA SER A 65 -14.41 8.12 10.35
C SER A 65 -14.13 8.65 8.94
N LEU A 66 -14.79 9.73 8.50
CA LEU A 66 -14.53 10.36 7.21
C LEU A 66 -13.09 10.91 7.13
N ARG A 67 -12.66 11.65 8.14
CA ARG A 67 -11.27 12.13 8.23
C ARG A 67 -10.26 10.97 8.24
N ALA A 68 -10.54 9.91 9.00
CA ALA A 68 -9.69 8.72 9.03
C ALA A 68 -9.63 8.02 7.66
N ALA A 69 -10.74 7.95 6.91
CA ALA A 69 -10.75 7.37 5.55
C ALA A 69 -9.78 8.11 4.62
N VAL A 70 -9.75 9.44 4.69
CA VAL A 70 -8.82 10.25 3.89
C VAL A 70 -7.37 10.09 4.36
N GLU A 71 -7.10 10.32 5.65
CA GLU A 71 -5.74 10.32 6.20
C GLU A 71 -5.05 8.94 6.06
N LEU A 72 -5.80 7.86 6.37
CA LEU A 72 -5.24 6.51 6.35
C LEU A 72 -5.10 5.97 4.94
N SER A 73 -6.06 6.24 4.04
CA SER A 73 -5.93 5.86 2.63
C SER A 73 -4.78 6.61 1.96
N ALA A 74 -4.60 7.91 2.24
CA ALA A 74 -3.48 8.69 1.73
C ALA A 74 -2.12 8.11 2.16
N ARG A 75 -2.03 7.63 3.40
CA ARG A 75 -0.79 7.09 3.98
C ARG A 75 -0.47 5.65 3.56
N HIS A 76 -1.47 4.79 3.44
CA HIS A 76 -1.28 3.35 3.35
C HIS A 76 -1.70 2.75 2.01
N VAL A 77 -2.60 3.37 1.24
CA VAL A 77 -3.04 2.91 -0.08
C VAL A 77 -2.33 3.73 -1.15
N GLN A 78 -1.38 3.08 -1.87
CA GLN A 78 -0.50 3.79 -2.83
C GLN A 78 -0.84 3.56 -4.29
N ASP A 79 -1.68 2.58 -4.59
CA ASP A 79 -2.04 2.17 -5.95
C ASP A 79 -3.09 3.07 -6.62
N ARG A 80 -3.70 3.99 -5.87
CA ARG A 80 -4.72 4.94 -6.32
C ARG A 80 -4.51 6.34 -5.75
N LEU A 81 -5.12 7.34 -6.40
CA LEU A 81 -5.07 8.75 -5.99
C LEU A 81 -6.31 9.14 -5.19
N LEU A 82 -6.24 10.26 -4.48
CA LEU A 82 -7.39 10.91 -3.87
C LEU A 82 -8.22 11.63 -4.97
N PRO A 83 -9.57 11.71 -4.82
CA PRO A 83 -10.38 11.23 -3.70
C PRO A 83 -10.78 9.75 -3.80
N ASP A 84 -10.52 9.08 -4.93
CA ASP A 84 -11.02 7.76 -5.29
C ASP A 84 -10.77 6.71 -4.18
N LYS A 85 -9.51 6.55 -3.76
CA LYS A 85 -9.16 5.62 -2.68
C LYS A 85 -9.85 5.89 -1.33
N ALA A 86 -10.16 7.14 -1.03
CA ALA A 86 -10.86 7.49 0.20
C ALA A 86 -12.37 7.20 0.10
N ILE A 87 -12.94 7.37 -1.09
CA ILE A 87 -14.33 7.00 -1.41
C ILE A 87 -14.49 5.49 -1.32
N ASP A 88 -13.58 4.71 -1.88
CA ASP A 88 -13.58 3.24 -1.78
C ASP A 88 -13.53 2.77 -0.32
N VAL A 89 -12.65 3.38 0.50
CA VAL A 89 -12.59 3.07 1.93
C VAL A 89 -13.90 3.37 2.63
N MET A 90 -14.53 4.49 2.31
CA MET A 90 -15.83 4.88 2.86
C MET A 90 -16.90 3.86 2.48
N ASP A 91 -16.99 3.50 1.21
CA ASP A 91 -17.96 2.53 0.67
C ASP A 91 -17.80 1.16 1.32
N GLU A 92 -16.57 0.61 1.32
CA GLU A 92 -16.27 -0.68 1.94
C GLU A 92 -16.51 -0.69 3.46
N ALA A 93 -16.23 0.41 4.15
CA ALA A 93 -16.50 0.53 5.59
C ALA A 93 -18.01 0.46 5.87
N GLY A 94 -18.82 1.14 5.07
CA GLY A 94 -20.28 1.07 5.15
C GLY A 94 -20.81 -0.34 4.90
N ALA A 95 -20.35 -0.98 3.83
CA ALA A 95 -20.69 -2.35 3.49
C ALA A 95 -20.31 -3.34 4.60
N SER A 96 -19.10 -3.20 5.15
CA SER A 96 -18.61 -4.05 6.25
C SER A 96 -19.46 -3.93 7.51
N VAL A 97 -19.90 -2.74 7.87
CA VAL A 97 -20.79 -2.51 9.02
C VAL A 97 -22.17 -3.10 8.77
N ARG A 98 -22.72 -2.95 7.56
CA ARG A 98 -24.01 -3.51 7.16
C ARG A 98 -24.02 -5.05 7.22
N LEU A 99 -22.92 -5.70 6.86
CA LEU A 99 -22.80 -7.17 6.88
C LEU A 99 -22.46 -7.75 8.25
N ARG A 100 -22.34 -6.94 9.29
CA ARG A 100 -21.99 -7.39 10.64
C ARG A 100 -23.15 -8.13 11.31
N PRO A 101 -22.91 -9.27 11.99
CA PRO A 101 -23.93 -9.90 12.81
C PRO A 101 -24.53 -8.91 13.82
N GLY A 102 -25.85 -8.86 13.88
CA GLY A 102 -26.56 -7.92 14.78
C GLY A 102 -26.67 -6.48 14.23
N PHE A 103 -26.44 -6.28 12.94
CA PHE A 103 -26.64 -4.97 12.29
C PHE A 103 -28.02 -4.39 12.58
N LYS A 104 -28.06 -3.12 12.93
CA LYS A 104 -29.29 -2.31 13.04
C LYS A 104 -29.22 -1.15 12.06
N SER A 105 -30.34 -0.83 11.41
CA SER A 105 -30.42 0.35 10.53
C SER A 105 -29.95 1.61 11.26
N GLY A 106 -29.06 2.38 10.64
CA GLY A 106 -28.45 3.56 11.25
C GLY A 106 -27.25 3.27 12.17
N SER A 107 -26.71 2.04 12.13
CA SER A 107 -25.46 1.73 12.86
C SER A 107 -24.33 2.68 12.40
N SER A 108 -23.52 3.12 13.38
CA SER A 108 -22.43 4.07 13.11
C SER A 108 -21.16 3.35 12.61
N VAL A 109 -20.58 3.91 11.53
CA VAL A 109 -19.23 3.55 11.06
C VAL A 109 -18.22 4.31 11.92
N SER A 110 -17.43 3.57 12.69
CA SER A 110 -16.41 4.13 13.56
C SER A 110 -15.06 4.27 12.87
N ARG A 111 -14.14 5.05 13.47
CA ARG A 111 -12.75 5.11 13.04
C ARG A 111 -12.09 3.71 12.97
N GLN A 112 -12.39 2.83 13.92
CA GLN A 112 -11.83 1.46 13.96
C GLN A 112 -12.32 0.60 12.79
N ASP A 113 -13.52 0.83 12.29
CA ASP A 113 -14.03 0.15 11.10
C ASP A 113 -13.24 0.57 9.86
N VAL A 114 -12.99 1.87 9.71
CA VAL A 114 -12.14 2.43 8.67
C VAL A 114 -10.71 1.89 8.74
N GLU A 115 -10.09 1.87 9.93
CA GLU A 115 -8.75 1.32 10.15
C GLU A 115 -8.65 -0.14 9.68
N ARG A 116 -9.68 -0.95 9.95
CA ARG A 116 -9.74 -2.35 9.53
C ARG A 116 -9.84 -2.50 8.01
N ILE A 117 -10.62 -1.63 7.37
CA ILE A 117 -10.78 -1.64 5.90
C ILE A 117 -9.47 -1.22 5.24
N VAL A 118 -8.88 -0.10 5.67
CA VAL A 118 -7.59 0.36 5.11
C VAL A 118 -6.51 -0.70 5.28
N ALA A 119 -6.44 -1.36 6.45
CA ALA A 119 -5.50 -2.45 6.68
C ALA A 119 -5.68 -3.60 5.66
N ARG A 120 -6.93 -3.98 5.37
CA ARG A 120 -7.24 -5.01 4.38
C ARG A 120 -6.87 -4.58 2.96
N MET A 121 -7.23 -3.36 2.56
CA MET A 121 -6.94 -2.82 1.23
C MET A 121 -5.43 -2.66 0.99
N ALA A 122 -4.71 -2.19 1.99
CA ALA A 122 -3.26 -1.99 1.91
C ALA A 122 -2.45 -3.28 2.14
N GLY A 123 -3.09 -4.41 2.43
CA GLY A 123 -2.40 -5.67 2.73
C GLY A 123 -1.53 -5.62 3.99
N ILE A 124 -1.85 -4.72 4.93
CA ILE A 124 -1.13 -4.54 6.19
C ILE A 124 -1.94 -5.10 7.36
N PRO A 125 -1.29 -5.58 8.42
CA PRO A 125 -2.01 -6.00 9.62
C PRO A 125 -2.87 -4.85 10.18
N ALA A 126 -4.16 -5.11 10.45
CA ALA A 126 -5.07 -4.11 11.00
C ALA A 126 -4.54 -3.47 12.30
N ARG A 127 -3.71 -4.19 13.04
CA ARG A 127 -3.06 -3.73 14.28
C ARG A 127 -1.96 -2.69 14.05
N THR A 128 -1.34 -2.64 12.86
CA THR A 128 -0.36 -1.63 12.48
C THR A 128 -1.02 -0.25 12.33
N VAL A 129 -2.26 -0.24 11.86
CA VAL A 129 -3.06 0.99 11.72
C VAL A 129 -3.62 1.46 13.07
N SER A 130 -3.84 0.55 14.02
CA SER A 130 -4.50 0.82 15.31
C SER A 130 -3.57 1.15 16.50
N GLY A 131 -2.27 1.29 16.29
CA GLY A 131 -1.31 1.67 17.34
C GLY A 131 -0.88 0.54 18.29
N LYS A 132 -1.43 -0.67 18.19
CA LYS A 132 -1.01 -1.86 18.97
C LYS A 132 0.30 -2.51 18.47
N GLU A 133 0.92 -1.93 17.48
CA GLU A 133 2.22 -2.37 16.94
C GLU A 133 3.33 -2.31 18.01
N ARG A 134 3.26 -1.30 18.88
CA ARG A 134 4.27 -1.09 19.93
C ARG A 134 4.41 -2.28 20.90
N ASP A 135 3.31 -2.96 21.21
CA ASP A 135 3.34 -4.11 22.13
C ASP A 135 3.93 -5.36 21.46
N ARG A 136 3.65 -5.57 20.16
CA ARG A 136 4.26 -6.67 19.39
C ARG A 136 5.76 -6.48 19.18
N LEU A 137 6.19 -5.24 19.02
CA LEU A 137 7.62 -4.94 18.85
C LEU A 137 8.41 -5.22 20.13
N LYS A 138 7.79 -5.10 21.31
CA LYS A 138 8.43 -5.43 22.59
C LYS A 138 8.72 -6.93 22.72
N THR A 139 7.82 -7.79 22.24
CA THR A 139 7.94 -9.26 22.36
C THR A 139 8.66 -9.87 21.15
N LEU A 140 8.92 -9.10 20.09
CA LEU A 140 9.46 -9.61 18.82
C LEU A 140 10.76 -10.42 19.00
N LYS A 141 11.66 -9.98 19.88
CA LYS A 141 12.91 -10.68 20.15
C LYS A 141 12.65 -12.05 20.78
N ASP A 142 11.81 -12.11 21.78
CA ASP A 142 11.49 -13.35 22.51
C ASP A 142 10.73 -14.32 21.60
N ASP A 143 9.78 -13.77 20.79
CA ASP A 143 9.00 -14.53 19.82
C ASP A 143 9.88 -15.17 18.75
N LEU A 144 10.88 -14.45 18.23
CA LEU A 144 11.85 -14.99 17.27
C LEU A 144 12.79 -16.02 17.94
N GLY A 145 13.30 -15.72 19.13
CA GLY A 145 14.18 -16.61 19.89
C GLY A 145 13.52 -17.93 20.28
N SER A 146 12.18 -17.94 20.45
CA SER A 146 11.44 -19.17 20.74
C SER A 146 11.39 -20.19 19.60
N VAL A 147 11.67 -19.75 18.37
CA VAL A 147 11.60 -20.58 17.14
C VAL A 147 12.96 -20.77 16.49
N LEU A 148 13.86 -19.80 16.64
CA LEU A 148 15.19 -19.80 16.04
C LEU A 148 16.26 -20.07 17.12
N PHE A 149 16.73 -21.29 17.18
CA PHE A 149 17.72 -21.71 18.17
C PHE A 149 19.15 -21.44 17.67
N GLY A 150 20.00 -20.92 18.57
CA GLY A 150 21.43 -20.71 18.30
C GLY A 150 21.73 -19.55 17.33
N GLN A 151 20.77 -18.62 17.13
CA GLN A 151 20.91 -17.43 16.28
C GLN A 151 20.62 -16.14 17.05
N ASP A 152 20.90 -16.12 18.36
CA ASP A 152 20.53 -15.02 19.26
C ASP A 152 21.12 -13.68 18.84
N GLU A 153 22.36 -13.65 18.34
CA GLU A 153 23.02 -12.43 17.88
C GLU A 153 22.35 -11.87 16.62
N ALA A 154 22.01 -12.73 15.65
CA ALA A 154 21.33 -12.33 14.42
C ALA A 154 19.92 -11.81 14.73
N VAL A 155 19.18 -12.48 15.60
CA VAL A 155 17.86 -12.05 16.07
C VAL A 155 17.95 -10.70 16.75
N ASP A 156 18.93 -10.47 17.61
CA ASP A 156 19.12 -9.21 18.34
C ASP A 156 19.46 -8.04 17.39
N ILE A 157 20.34 -8.24 16.41
CA ILE A 157 20.71 -7.23 15.42
C ILE A 157 19.47 -6.82 14.59
N VAL A 158 18.72 -7.79 14.06
CA VAL A 158 17.53 -7.56 13.24
C VAL A 158 16.46 -6.84 14.06
N THR A 159 16.16 -7.32 15.24
CA THR A 159 15.14 -6.74 16.11
C THR A 159 15.47 -5.30 16.48
N ARG A 160 16.70 -4.99 16.88
CA ARG A 160 17.15 -3.62 17.19
C ARG A 160 17.04 -2.69 16.01
N ALA A 161 17.36 -3.13 14.80
CA ALA A 161 17.23 -2.31 13.60
C ALA A 161 15.77 -1.96 13.31
N ILE A 162 14.86 -2.94 13.43
CA ILE A 162 13.42 -2.73 13.25
C ILE A 162 12.87 -1.79 14.31
N LEU A 163 13.21 -1.99 15.58
CA LEU A 163 12.78 -1.11 16.67
C LEU A 163 13.23 0.32 16.46
N ARG A 164 14.49 0.55 16.02
CA ARG A 164 15.01 1.87 15.71
C ARG A 164 14.25 2.53 14.57
N SER A 165 13.98 1.80 13.49
CA SER A 165 13.23 2.31 12.36
C SER A 165 11.81 2.70 12.75
N ARG A 166 11.12 1.86 13.53
CA ARG A 166 9.75 2.11 14.00
C ARG A 166 9.66 3.21 15.07
N ALA A 167 10.73 3.47 15.80
CA ALA A 167 10.83 4.61 16.72
C ALA A 167 11.00 5.96 16.00
N GLY A 168 11.02 5.97 14.66
CA GLY A 168 11.21 7.20 13.87
C GLY A 168 12.66 7.69 13.82
N LEU A 169 13.63 6.88 14.30
CA LEU A 169 15.06 7.22 14.29
C LEU A 169 15.75 6.83 12.97
N GLY A 170 15.00 6.21 12.06
CA GLY A 170 15.43 5.86 10.71
C GLY A 170 15.03 6.93 9.69
N ARG A 171 15.66 6.88 8.51
CA ARG A 171 15.24 7.70 7.36
C ARG A 171 13.96 7.12 6.77
N THR A 172 13.00 7.96 6.45
CA THR A 172 11.70 7.57 5.89
C THR A 172 11.78 7.10 4.44
N ASP A 173 12.85 7.48 3.73
CA ASP A 173 13.14 7.13 2.33
C ASP A 173 13.89 5.79 2.17
N ARG A 174 14.11 5.04 3.26
CA ARG A 174 14.87 3.79 3.25
C ARG A 174 14.08 2.64 3.91
N PRO A 175 14.38 1.39 3.53
CA PRO A 175 13.86 0.22 4.24
C PRO A 175 14.14 0.28 5.75
N ALA A 176 13.29 -0.36 6.54
CA ALA A 176 13.47 -0.48 7.99
C ALA A 176 14.82 -1.13 8.38
N GLY A 177 15.35 -1.98 7.52
CA GLY A 177 16.68 -2.56 7.62
C GLY A 177 17.04 -3.29 6.33
N SER A 178 18.33 -3.28 5.99
CA SER A 178 18.92 -4.10 4.92
C SER A 178 19.99 -4.96 5.54
N PHE A 179 19.85 -6.28 5.42
CA PHE A 179 20.71 -7.26 6.09
C PHE A 179 21.32 -8.21 5.07
N LEU A 180 22.57 -8.56 5.27
CA LEU A 180 23.23 -9.63 4.54
C LEU A 180 23.46 -10.81 5.50
N PHE A 181 22.68 -11.88 5.31
CA PHE A 181 22.86 -13.11 6.08
C PHE A 181 23.88 -14.00 5.37
N TYR A 182 25.04 -14.22 5.97
CA TYR A 182 26.09 -15.09 5.45
C TYR A 182 26.41 -16.20 6.44
N GLY A 183 26.78 -17.37 5.94
CA GLY A 183 27.07 -18.56 6.74
C GLY A 183 26.77 -19.86 5.99
N PRO A 184 27.06 -21.02 6.59
CA PRO A 184 26.82 -22.34 5.98
C PRO A 184 25.36 -22.56 5.57
N THR A 185 25.13 -23.52 4.68
CA THR A 185 23.76 -23.94 4.33
C THR A 185 23.07 -24.61 5.52
N GLY A 186 21.74 -24.45 5.65
CA GLY A 186 20.96 -25.13 6.69
C GLY A 186 20.93 -24.44 8.06
N VAL A 187 21.69 -23.36 8.29
CA VAL A 187 21.77 -22.70 9.63
C VAL A 187 20.59 -21.75 9.94
N GLY A 188 19.57 -21.68 9.11
CA GLY A 188 18.35 -20.89 9.41
C GLY A 188 18.27 -19.50 8.78
N LYS A 189 19.14 -19.11 7.84
CA LYS A 189 19.12 -17.77 7.20
C LYS A 189 17.76 -17.40 6.58
N THR A 190 17.21 -18.29 5.78
CA THR A 190 15.88 -18.12 5.16
C THR A 190 14.78 -18.18 6.19
N GLU A 191 14.89 -19.05 7.19
CA GLU A 191 13.89 -19.20 8.24
C GLU A 191 13.80 -17.94 9.10
N LEU A 192 14.92 -17.28 9.40
CA LEU A 192 14.91 -15.99 10.12
C LEU A 192 14.08 -14.93 9.37
N ALA A 193 14.28 -14.80 8.06
CA ALA A 193 13.51 -13.83 7.26
C ALA A 193 12.03 -14.19 7.20
N LYS A 194 11.69 -15.48 7.07
CA LYS A 194 10.30 -15.98 7.04
C LYS A 194 9.61 -15.77 8.39
N GLN A 195 10.25 -16.16 9.49
CA GLN A 195 9.70 -15.97 10.84
C GLN A 195 9.56 -14.50 11.20
N LEU A 196 10.48 -13.65 10.74
CA LEU A 196 10.36 -12.21 10.89
C LEU A 196 9.08 -11.68 10.22
N ALA A 197 8.83 -12.06 8.96
CA ALA A 197 7.63 -11.65 8.24
C ALA A 197 6.36 -12.13 8.96
N GLU A 198 6.34 -13.38 9.40
CA GLU A 198 5.21 -14.00 10.11
C GLU A 198 4.91 -13.28 11.45
N ARG A 199 5.95 -13.04 12.28
CA ARG A 199 5.81 -12.37 13.57
C ARG A 199 5.43 -10.90 13.42
N MET A 200 5.95 -10.23 12.41
CA MET A 200 5.51 -8.88 12.07
C MET A 200 4.12 -8.84 11.43
N GLY A 201 3.64 -9.97 10.88
CA GLY A 201 2.37 -10.08 10.17
C GLY A 201 2.38 -9.31 8.85
N VAL A 202 3.54 -9.32 8.15
CA VAL A 202 3.73 -8.69 6.85
C VAL A 202 3.97 -9.75 5.78
N ALA A 203 3.87 -9.37 4.50
CA ALA A 203 4.12 -10.28 3.40
C ALA A 203 5.59 -10.74 3.38
N PHE A 204 5.82 -11.99 2.99
CA PHE A 204 7.14 -12.54 2.72
C PHE A 204 7.33 -12.69 1.22
N LEU A 205 8.25 -11.95 0.63
CA LEU A 205 8.59 -11.98 -0.79
C LEU A 205 9.97 -12.61 -0.95
N ARG A 206 10.03 -13.73 -1.69
CA ARG A 206 11.28 -14.44 -1.95
C ARG A 206 11.63 -14.40 -3.42
N PHE A 207 12.86 -13.96 -3.72
CA PHE A 207 13.44 -13.97 -5.06
C PHE A 207 14.74 -14.77 -5.02
N ASP A 208 14.77 -15.90 -5.69
CA ASP A 208 15.97 -16.73 -5.75
C ASP A 208 16.86 -16.24 -6.90
N MET A 209 18.02 -15.66 -6.54
CA MET A 209 18.92 -15.07 -7.53
C MET A 209 19.51 -16.08 -8.51
N SER A 210 19.44 -17.38 -8.20
CA SER A 210 19.84 -18.42 -9.16
C SER A 210 18.97 -18.45 -10.42
N GLU A 211 17.72 -18.02 -10.31
CA GLU A 211 16.79 -17.91 -11.43
C GLU A 211 17.07 -16.67 -12.33
N TYR A 212 17.90 -15.75 -11.86
CA TYR A 212 18.18 -14.45 -12.50
C TYR A 212 19.63 -14.30 -12.94
N MET A 213 20.36 -15.40 -13.19
CA MET A 213 21.78 -15.38 -13.58
C MET A 213 22.02 -14.87 -15.01
N GLU A 214 21.02 -14.93 -15.88
CA GLU A 214 21.12 -14.46 -17.26
C GLU A 214 20.95 -12.94 -17.36
N LYS A 215 21.67 -12.31 -18.33
CA LYS A 215 21.64 -10.85 -18.56
C LYS A 215 20.21 -10.28 -18.72
N HIS A 216 19.32 -11.04 -19.36
CA HIS A 216 17.93 -10.64 -19.58
C HIS A 216 17.02 -10.89 -18.37
N ALA A 217 17.43 -11.72 -17.43
CA ALA A 217 16.66 -12.03 -16.24
C ALA A 217 16.62 -10.85 -15.24
N VAL A 218 17.65 -10.01 -15.20
CA VAL A 218 17.68 -8.80 -14.38
C VAL A 218 16.59 -7.82 -14.81
N SER A 219 16.36 -7.68 -16.13
CA SER A 219 15.27 -6.83 -16.65
C SER A 219 13.89 -7.36 -16.26
N ARG A 220 13.70 -8.67 -16.12
CA ARG A 220 12.47 -9.26 -15.58
C ARG A 220 12.25 -8.92 -14.10
N LEU A 221 13.34 -8.83 -13.34
CA LEU A 221 13.25 -8.55 -11.90
C LEU A 221 12.93 -7.07 -11.62
N ILE A 222 13.63 -6.15 -12.30
CA ILE A 222 13.57 -4.70 -12.01
C ILE A 222 12.66 -3.96 -12.99
N GLY A 223 12.43 -4.50 -14.19
CA GLY A 223 11.78 -3.86 -15.32
C GLY A 223 12.79 -3.49 -16.42
N ALA A 224 12.33 -3.39 -17.66
CA ALA A 224 13.15 -2.99 -18.79
C ALA A 224 13.36 -1.46 -18.82
N PRO A 225 14.55 -0.96 -19.18
CA PRO A 225 14.77 0.46 -19.37
C PRO A 225 13.91 1.04 -20.50
N PRO A 226 13.64 2.36 -20.49
CA PRO A 226 12.93 3.03 -21.57
C PRO A 226 13.57 2.74 -22.93
N GLY A 227 12.74 2.35 -23.93
CA GLY A 227 13.18 2.04 -25.29
C GLY A 227 13.47 0.57 -25.57
N TYR A 228 13.39 -0.31 -24.60
CA TYR A 228 13.50 -1.75 -24.80
C TYR A 228 12.13 -2.44 -24.85
N VAL A 229 12.06 -3.58 -25.55
CA VAL A 229 10.84 -4.41 -25.60
C VAL A 229 10.48 -4.85 -24.19
N GLY A 230 9.21 -4.61 -23.78
CA GLY A 230 8.75 -4.93 -22.44
C GLY A 230 8.88 -3.80 -21.41
N PHE A 231 9.23 -2.57 -21.83
CA PHE A 231 9.26 -1.39 -20.95
C PHE A 231 7.93 -1.13 -20.22
N ASP A 232 6.80 -1.42 -20.88
CA ASP A 232 5.46 -1.27 -20.29
C ASP A 232 5.12 -2.36 -19.24
N GLN A 233 5.97 -3.39 -19.12
CA GLN A 233 5.83 -4.43 -18.14
C GLN A 233 6.71 -4.12 -16.92
N GLY A 234 6.09 -3.88 -15.77
CA GLY A 234 6.79 -3.69 -14.50
C GLY A 234 7.66 -4.89 -14.14
N GLY A 235 8.76 -4.68 -13.42
CA GLY A 235 9.60 -5.79 -12.93
C GLY A 235 8.91 -6.60 -11.84
N LEU A 236 9.21 -7.89 -11.77
CA LEU A 236 8.60 -8.80 -10.78
C LEU A 236 8.81 -8.32 -9.33
N LEU A 237 9.99 -7.83 -9.00
CA LEU A 237 10.29 -7.28 -7.68
C LEU A 237 9.53 -5.97 -7.44
N THR A 238 9.56 -5.04 -8.40
CA THR A 238 8.91 -3.74 -8.27
C THR A 238 7.39 -3.88 -8.15
N GLU A 239 6.78 -4.77 -8.94
CA GLU A 239 5.35 -5.08 -8.85
C GLU A 239 4.97 -5.77 -7.54
N ALA A 240 5.78 -6.73 -7.07
CA ALA A 240 5.52 -7.42 -5.82
C ALA A 240 5.59 -6.46 -4.62
N VAL A 241 6.60 -5.59 -4.57
CA VAL A 241 6.75 -4.59 -3.51
C VAL A 241 5.65 -3.52 -3.60
N ARG A 242 5.24 -3.12 -4.80
CA ARG A 242 4.12 -2.19 -4.99
C ARG A 242 2.80 -2.77 -4.46
N LYS A 243 2.55 -4.07 -4.69
CA LYS A 243 1.36 -4.78 -4.18
C LYS A 243 1.41 -5.02 -2.67
N ALA A 244 2.60 -5.22 -2.12
CA ALA A 244 2.83 -5.47 -0.70
C ALA A 244 3.95 -4.57 -0.15
N PRO A 245 3.69 -3.26 0.04
CA PRO A 245 4.71 -2.29 0.47
C PRO A 245 5.27 -2.58 1.87
N TYR A 246 4.48 -3.26 2.70
CA TYR A 246 4.92 -3.77 4.00
C TYR A 246 5.27 -5.25 3.85
N SER A 247 6.52 -5.53 3.55
CA SER A 247 7.00 -6.89 3.30
C SER A 247 8.42 -7.09 3.79
N VAL A 248 8.77 -8.35 4.05
CA VAL A 248 10.16 -8.80 4.16
C VAL A 248 10.54 -9.40 2.81
N VAL A 249 11.55 -8.83 2.17
CA VAL A 249 12.05 -9.27 0.86
C VAL A 249 13.34 -10.05 1.09
N LEU A 250 13.44 -11.29 0.58
CA LEU A 250 14.62 -12.16 0.61
C LEU A 250 15.06 -12.47 -0.81
#